data_765bba5df13325fbbedbd9198dc48519
#
_entry.id   765bba5df13325fbbedbd9198dc48519
#
_cell.length_a   1.000
_cell.length_b   1.000
_cell.length_c   1.000
_cell.angle_alpha   90.00
_cell.angle_beta   90.00
_cell.angle_gamma   90.00
#
_symmetry.space_group_name_H-M   'P 1'
#
loop_
_entity.id
_entity.type
_entity.pdbx_description
1 polymer ?
#
loop_
_entity_poly.entity_id
_entity_poly.type
_entity_poly.pdbx_seq_one_letter_code
_entity_poly.pdbx_strand_id
1 'polypeptide(L)'
;VIRVLVVDDDALALELHSAYVARVPGFEVAGQASGARAALTALADPERRIDLVLLDMTMPDGNGLDVARRVRAAGSGVDIIAVTAVRDAATVRAAVSIGVVQYLIKPFAFAAFRERLEAYRTYVEGLDRAAG
;
A
#
# COMPACT_ATOMS: atom_id res chain seq x y z
N VAL A 1 3.37 -15.28 4.94
CA VAL A 1 2.21 -14.37 4.86
C VAL A 1 2.70 -12.94 4.62
N ILE A 2 1.98 -12.19 3.81
CA ILE A 2 2.32 -10.80 3.48
C ILE A 2 1.63 -9.90 4.49
N ARG A 3 2.41 -9.08 5.18
CA ARG A 3 1.92 -8.19 6.24
C ARG A 3 1.68 -6.80 5.67
N VAL A 4 0.45 -6.32 5.80
CA VAL A 4 -0.02 -5.11 5.12
C VAL A 4 -0.33 -4.00 6.12
N LEU A 5 0.20 -2.81 5.86
CA LEU A 5 -0.23 -1.59 6.51
C LEU A 5 -1.28 -0.92 5.63
N VAL A 6 -2.46 -0.68 6.17
CA VAL A 6 -3.54 0.00 5.46
C VAL A 6 -3.57 1.47 5.89
N VAL A 7 -3.48 2.37 4.92
CA VAL A 7 -3.40 3.82 5.17
C VAL A 7 -4.53 4.54 4.43
N ASP A 8 -5.41 5.18 5.17
CA ASP A 8 -6.50 5.99 4.62
C ASP A 8 -7.03 6.92 5.71
N ASP A 9 -7.25 8.19 5.40
CA ASP A 9 -7.79 9.15 6.37
C ASP A 9 -9.31 9.01 6.57
N ASP A 10 -10.01 8.39 5.62
CA ASP A 10 -11.43 8.08 5.75
C ASP A 10 -11.59 6.81 6.58
N ALA A 11 -12.22 6.93 7.76
CA ALA A 11 -12.38 5.81 8.68
C ALA A 11 -13.15 4.63 8.07
N LEU A 12 -14.16 4.90 7.23
CA LEU A 12 -14.92 3.84 6.57
C LEU A 12 -14.07 3.13 5.53
N ALA A 13 -13.30 3.86 4.74
CA ALA A 13 -12.40 3.26 3.75
C ALA A 13 -11.31 2.44 4.44
N LEU A 14 -10.75 2.95 5.53
CA LEU A 14 -9.74 2.25 6.30
C LEU A 14 -10.27 0.90 6.81
N GLU A 15 -11.46 0.89 7.37
CA GLU A 15 -12.11 -0.32 7.84
C GLU A 15 -12.42 -1.28 6.70
N LEU A 16 -12.98 -0.77 5.61
CA LEU A 16 -13.35 -1.57 4.44
C LEU A 16 -12.13 -2.22 3.79
N HIS A 17 -11.09 -1.45 3.55
CA HIS A 17 -9.87 -1.96 2.92
C HIS A 17 -9.16 -2.96 3.82
N SER A 18 -9.18 -2.75 5.12
CA SER A 18 -8.64 -3.71 6.08
C SER A 18 -9.41 -5.04 6.05
N ALA A 19 -10.74 -4.97 5.99
CA ALA A 19 -11.57 -6.16 5.85
C ALA A 19 -11.30 -6.89 4.54
N TYR A 20 -11.07 -6.15 3.46
CA TYR A 20 -10.72 -6.72 2.16
C TYR A 20 -9.38 -7.48 2.23
N VAL A 21 -8.37 -6.89 2.85
CA VAL A 21 -7.06 -7.57 3.03
C VAL A 21 -7.24 -8.90 3.75
N ALA A 22 -8.03 -8.89 4.82
CA ALA A 22 -8.25 -10.10 5.62
C ALA A 22 -8.95 -11.22 4.83
N ARG A 23 -9.64 -10.89 3.74
CA ARG A 23 -10.34 -11.87 2.90
C ARG A 23 -9.47 -12.48 1.81
N VAL A 24 -8.29 -11.93 1.55
CA VAL A 24 -7.42 -12.46 0.49
C VAL A 24 -6.40 -13.42 1.11
N PRO A 25 -6.39 -14.71 0.71
CA PRO A 25 -5.45 -15.67 1.27
C PRO A 25 -3.99 -15.23 1.08
N GLY A 26 -3.18 -15.42 2.11
CA GLY A 26 -1.76 -15.06 2.10
C GLY A 26 -1.46 -13.65 2.55
N PHE A 27 -2.47 -12.88 2.97
CA PHE A 27 -2.32 -11.51 3.45
C PHE A 27 -2.92 -11.35 4.84
N GLU A 28 -2.29 -10.49 5.65
CA GLU A 28 -2.86 -10.10 6.95
C GLU A 28 -2.63 -8.62 7.19
N VAL A 29 -3.52 -8.01 7.97
CA VAL A 29 -3.38 -6.61 8.37
C VAL A 29 -2.36 -6.52 9.51
N ALA A 30 -1.22 -5.88 9.24
CA ALA A 30 -0.18 -5.65 10.24
C ALA A 30 -0.42 -4.35 11.02
N GLY A 31 -1.24 -3.46 10.50
CA GLY A 31 -1.57 -2.21 11.15
C GLY A 31 -2.45 -1.33 10.28
N GLN A 32 -2.95 -0.27 10.89
CA GLN A 32 -3.77 0.75 10.24
C GLN A 32 -3.20 2.12 10.58
N ALA A 33 -3.25 3.03 9.63
CA ALA A 33 -2.84 4.40 9.83
C ALA A 33 -3.87 5.34 9.19
N SER A 34 -4.31 6.34 9.93
CA SER A 34 -5.34 7.27 9.47
C SER A 34 -4.77 8.54 8.85
N GLY A 35 -3.48 8.59 8.55
CA GLY A 35 -2.85 9.74 7.94
C GLY A 35 -1.38 9.49 7.66
N ALA A 36 -0.74 10.48 7.04
CA ALA A 36 0.65 10.40 6.61
C ALA A 36 1.62 10.22 7.79
N ARG A 37 1.42 10.99 8.86
CA ARG A 37 2.28 10.90 10.04
C ARG A 37 2.21 9.53 10.70
N ALA A 38 1.01 9.01 10.90
CA ALA A 38 0.82 7.68 11.49
C ALA A 38 1.44 6.59 10.61
N ALA A 39 1.33 6.73 9.29
CA ALA A 39 1.92 5.80 8.36
C ALA A 39 3.46 5.79 8.47
N LEU A 40 4.07 6.97 8.51
CA LEU A 40 5.53 7.09 8.66
C LEU A 40 6.02 6.51 9.98
N THR A 41 5.28 6.76 11.07
CA THR A 41 5.61 6.19 12.38
C THR A 41 5.57 4.67 12.35
N ALA A 42 4.52 4.10 11.76
CA ALA A 42 4.38 2.65 11.64
C ALA A 42 5.50 2.02 10.80
N LEU A 43 5.85 2.67 9.69
CA LEU A 43 6.89 2.16 8.79
C LEU A 43 8.29 2.29 9.35
N ALA A 44 8.51 3.21 10.29
CA ALA A 44 9.79 3.38 10.97
C ALA A 44 10.01 2.34 12.08
N ASP A 45 8.99 1.63 12.49
CA ASP A 45 9.07 0.63 13.56
C ASP A 45 9.44 -0.74 12.98
N PRO A 46 10.68 -1.22 13.18
CA PRO A 46 11.11 -2.49 12.60
C PRO A 46 10.37 -3.71 13.19
N GLU A 47 9.77 -3.58 14.37
CA GLU A 47 9.03 -4.68 14.98
C GLU A 47 7.70 -4.94 14.29
N ARG A 48 7.18 -3.98 13.56
CA ARG A 48 5.91 -4.15 12.83
C ARG A 48 6.03 -5.07 11.62
N ARG A 49 7.20 -5.18 11.02
CA ARG A 49 7.48 -6.10 9.90
C ARG A 49 6.47 -5.92 8.76
N ILE A 50 6.36 -4.71 8.25
CA ILE A 50 5.44 -4.40 7.17
C ILE A 50 6.09 -4.73 5.84
N ASP A 51 5.43 -5.55 5.02
CA ASP A 51 5.90 -5.95 3.71
C ASP A 51 5.30 -5.09 2.61
N LEU A 52 4.06 -4.66 2.78
CA LEU A 52 3.28 -3.97 1.77
C LEU A 52 2.46 -2.86 2.42
N VAL A 53 2.40 -1.71 1.77
CA VAL A 53 1.54 -0.59 2.18
C VAL A 53 0.45 -0.38 1.15
N LEU A 54 -0.81 -0.38 1.59
CA LEU A 54 -1.92 0.15 0.79
C LEU A 54 -2.03 1.62 1.14
N LEU A 55 -1.58 2.48 0.25
CA LEU A 55 -1.36 3.89 0.55
C LEU A 55 -2.34 4.78 -0.20
N ASP A 56 -3.24 5.42 0.56
CA ASP A 56 -4.09 6.48 0.02
C ASP A 56 -3.19 7.66 -0.38
N MET A 57 -3.36 8.14 -1.61
CA MET A 57 -2.52 9.19 -2.16
C MET A 57 -3.00 10.60 -1.82
N THR A 58 -4.21 10.74 -1.25
CA THR A 58 -4.78 12.04 -0.89
C THR A 58 -5.22 12.04 0.56
N MET A 59 -4.47 12.71 1.42
CA MET A 59 -4.74 12.81 2.86
C MET A 59 -4.54 14.24 3.34
N PRO A 60 -5.30 14.68 4.37
CA PRO A 60 -5.22 16.07 4.85
C PRO A 60 -3.85 16.49 5.39
N ASP A 61 -3.12 15.56 6.03
CA ASP A 61 -1.82 15.86 6.65
C ASP A 61 -0.62 15.54 5.73
N GLY A 62 -0.88 15.23 4.47
CA GLY A 62 0.15 14.98 3.49
C GLY A 62 -0.32 14.04 2.40
N ASN A 63 0.26 14.12 1.22
CA ASN A 63 -0.10 13.22 0.14
C ASN A 63 0.76 11.94 0.19
N GLY A 64 0.25 10.87 -0.43
CA GLY A 64 0.91 9.59 -0.44
C GLY A 64 2.25 9.59 -1.18
N LEU A 65 2.42 10.46 -2.18
CA LEU A 65 3.71 10.58 -2.87
C LEU A 65 4.81 11.03 -1.92
N ASP A 66 4.51 11.98 -1.03
CA ASP A 66 5.48 12.44 -0.04
C ASP A 66 5.83 11.33 0.96
N VAL A 67 4.82 10.57 1.39
CA VAL A 67 5.07 9.41 2.27
C VAL A 67 6.00 8.42 1.56
N ALA A 68 5.70 8.08 0.32
CA ALA A 68 6.51 7.14 -0.45
C ALA A 68 7.95 7.64 -0.63
N ARG A 69 8.13 8.91 -0.94
CA ARG A 69 9.48 9.51 -1.08
C ARG A 69 10.27 9.42 0.22
N ARG A 70 9.64 9.73 1.36
CA ARG A 70 10.30 9.66 2.67
C ARG A 70 10.69 8.24 3.05
N VAL A 71 9.81 7.29 2.75
CA VAL A 71 10.09 5.87 2.98
C VAL A 71 11.29 5.41 2.16
N ARG A 72 11.35 5.78 0.88
CA ARG A 72 12.48 5.45 0.02
C ARG A 72 13.76 6.15 0.47
N ALA A 73 13.67 7.42 0.87
CA ALA A 73 14.83 8.16 1.37
C ALA A 73 15.39 7.56 2.66
N ALA A 74 14.55 6.92 3.47
CA ALA A 74 14.98 6.22 4.68
C ALA A 74 15.58 4.84 4.39
N GLY A 75 15.64 4.43 3.12
CA GLY A 75 16.23 3.15 2.72
C GLY A 75 15.28 1.96 2.82
N SER A 76 13.98 2.19 3.08
CA SER A 76 13.02 1.09 3.16
C SER A 76 12.70 0.53 1.78
N GLY A 77 12.72 -0.80 1.67
CA GLY A 77 12.31 -1.53 0.48
C GLY A 77 10.87 -2.00 0.50
N VAL A 78 10.03 -1.47 1.41
CA VAL A 78 8.63 -1.86 1.50
C VAL A 78 7.92 -1.61 0.16
N ASP A 79 7.08 -2.54 -0.26
CA ASP A 79 6.31 -2.39 -1.48
C ASP A 79 5.07 -1.52 -1.24
N ILE A 80 4.64 -0.80 -2.26
CA ILE A 80 3.54 0.15 -2.15
C ILE A 80 2.53 -0.12 -3.26
N ILE A 81 1.27 -0.24 -2.85
CA ILE A 81 0.13 -0.19 -3.77
C ILE A 81 -0.55 1.15 -3.54
N ALA A 82 -0.60 1.98 -4.57
CA ALA A 82 -1.24 3.29 -4.47
C ALA A 82 -2.75 3.16 -4.61
N VAL A 83 -3.49 3.81 -3.72
CA VAL A 83 -4.95 3.84 -3.73
C VAL A 83 -5.38 5.29 -3.87
N THR A 84 -6.15 5.64 -4.90
CA THR A 84 -6.48 7.03 -5.16
C THR A 84 -7.78 7.17 -5.97
N ALA A 85 -8.45 8.31 -5.82
CA ALA A 85 -9.56 8.70 -6.68
C ALA A 85 -9.06 9.41 -7.95
N VAL A 86 -7.77 9.73 -8.04
CA VAL A 86 -7.20 10.55 -9.11
C VAL A 86 -6.74 9.67 -10.28
N ARG A 87 -7.13 10.04 -11.50
CA ARG A 87 -6.71 9.38 -12.75
C ARG A 87 -5.74 10.24 -13.56
N ASP A 88 -5.07 11.15 -12.90
CA ASP A 88 -4.13 12.05 -13.54
C ASP A 88 -2.86 11.29 -13.97
N ALA A 89 -2.51 11.41 -15.24
CA ALA A 89 -1.34 10.74 -15.80
C ALA A 89 -0.03 11.16 -15.13
N ALA A 90 0.08 12.41 -14.72
CA ALA A 90 1.27 12.89 -14.02
C ALA A 90 1.41 12.24 -12.65
N THR A 91 0.31 12.08 -11.92
CA THR A 91 0.30 11.38 -10.62
C THR A 91 0.67 9.92 -10.78
N VAL A 92 0.12 9.24 -11.80
CA VAL A 92 0.44 7.84 -12.08
C VAL A 92 1.93 7.69 -12.40
N ARG A 93 2.49 8.55 -13.27
CA ARG A 93 3.90 8.49 -13.61
C ARG A 93 4.79 8.73 -12.40
N ALA A 94 4.44 9.68 -11.56
CA ALA A 94 5.19 9.95 -10.33
C ALA A 94 5.17 8.74 -9.39
N ALA A 95 4.02 8.09 -9.23
CA ALA A 95 3.88 6.90 -8.40
C ALA A 95 4.75 5.75 -8.93
N VAL A 96 4.72 5.51 -10.24
CA VAL A 96 5.54 4.46 -10.87
C VAL A 96 7.02 4.74 -10.66
N SER A 97 7.44 6.00 -10.78
CA SER A 97 8.86 6.38 -10.65
C SER A 97 9.43 6.15 -9.26
N ILE A 98 8.59 6.13 -8.22
CA ILE A 98 9.03 5.84 -6.83
C ILE A 98 8.78 4.40 -6.42
N GLY A 99 8.47 3.53 -7.38
CA GLY A 99 8.42 2.09 -7.13
C GLY A 99 7.08 1.57 -6.64
N VAL A 100 5.98 2.25 -6.97
CA VAL A 100 4.64 1.72 -6.70
C VAL A 100 4.41 0.50 -7.61
N VAL A 101 4.06 -0.63 -7.01
CA VAL A 101 3.96 -1.91 -7.75
C VAL A 101 2.59 -2.16 -8.35
N GLN A 102 1.55 -1.54 -7.78
CA GLN A 102 0.17 -1.64 -8.28
C GLN A 102 -0.56 -0.33 -8.01
N TYR A 103 -1.65 -0.10 -8.72
CA TYR A 103 -2.40 1.14 -8.64
C TYR A 103 -3.90 0.81 -8.63
N LEU A 104 -4.62 1.26 -7.60
CA LEU A 104 -6.06 1.07 -7.44
C LEU A 104 -6.77 2.41 -7.47
N ILE A 105 -7.81 2.52 -8.28
CA ILE A 105 -8.60 3.75 -8.39
C ILE A 105 -9.94 3.56 -7.68
N LYS A 106 -10.23 4.44 -6.72
CA LYS A 106 -11.49 4.45 -5.99
C LYS A 106 -12.63 4.97 -6.87
N PRO A 107 -13.87 4.49 -6.70
CA PRO A 107 -14.22 3.33 -5.89
C PRO A 107 -13.91 2.02 -6.61
N PHE A 108 -13.63 0.97 -5.87
CA PHE A 108 -13.39 -0.36 -6.44
C PHE A 108 -14.13 -1.42 -5.63
N ALA A 109 -14.54 -2.49 -6.33
CA ALA A 109 -15.16 -3.63 -5.70
C ALA A 109 -14.09 -4.59 -5.17
N PHE A 110 -14.48 -5.48 -4.27
CA PHE A 110 -13.57 -6.48 -3.72
C PHE A 110 -12.88 -7.32 -4.81
N ALA A 111 -13.59 -7.66 -5.89
CA ALA A 111 -13.01 -8.46 -6.96
C ALA A 111 -11.79 -7.80 -7.60
N ALA A 112 -11.87 -6.49 -7.87
CA ALA A 112 -10.73 -5.73 -8.41
C ALA A 112 -9.59 -5.64 -7.39
N PHE A 113 -9.92 -5.42 -6.13
CA PHE A 113 -8.95 -5.40 -5.04
C PHE A 113 -8.22 -6.73 -4.93
N ARG A 114 -8.96 -7.84 -4.90
CA ARG A 114 -8.40 -9.19 -4.82
C ARG A 114 -7.46 -9.47 -5.98
N GLU A 115 -7.87 -9.08 -7.18
CA GLU A 115 -7.05 -9.27 -8.38
C GLU A 115 -5.68 -8.59 -8.25
N ARG A 116 -5.66 -7.35 -7.73
CA ARG A 116 -4.41 -6.62 -7.53
C ARG A 116 -3.51 -7.26 -6.48
N LEU A 117 -4.10 -7.72 -5.37
CA LEU A 117 -3.33 -8.39 -4.33
C LEU A 117 -2.80 -9.74 -4.80
N GLU A 118 -3.59 -10.50 -5.52
CA GLU A 118 -3.15 -11.78 -6.08
C GLU A 118 -2.01 -11.59 -7.09
N ALA A 119 -2.11 -10.56 -7.93
CA ALA A 119 -1.03 -10.23 -8.88
C ALA A 119 0.25 -9.84 -8.13
N TYR A 120 0.13 -9.07 -7.05
CA TYR A 120 1.28 -8.73 -6.21
C TYR A 120 1.90 -9.97 -5.58
N ARG A 121 1.09 -10.88 -5.03
CA ARG A 121 1.59 -12.12 -4.43
C ARG A 121 2.34 -12.96 -5.45
N THR A 122 1.81 -13.09 -6.66
CA THR A 122 2.47 -13.82 -7.75
C THR A 122 3.82 -13.19 -8.09
N TYR A 123 3.89 -11.86 -8.12
CA TYR A 123 5.12 -11.12 -8.36
C TYR A 123 6.18 -11.42 -7.28
N VAL A 124 5.78 -11.36 -5.99
CA VAL A 124 6.68 -11.65 -4.86
C VAL A 124 7.17 -13.09 -4.91
N GLU A 125 6.28 -14.04 -5.16
CA GLU A 125 6.66 -15.46 -5.29
C GLU A 125 7.63 -15.68 -6.45
N GLY A 126 7.44 -14.96 -7.56
CA GLY A 126 8.36 -15.02 -8.69
C GLY A 126 9.74 -14.48 -8.34
N LEU A 127 9.83 -13.40 -7.55
CA LEU A 127 11.10 -12.86 -7.07
C LEU A 127 11.80 -13.85 -6.15
N ASP A 128 11.09 -14.50 -5.25
CA ASP A 128 11.63 -15.49 -4.33
C ASP A 128 12.22 -16.68 -5.09
N ARG A 129 11.51 -17.17 -6.10
CA ARG A 129 11.99 -18.25 -6.95
C ARG A 129 13.23 -17.84 -7.75
N ALA A 130 13.27 -16.61 -8.25
CA ALA A 130 14.42 -16.11 -9.02
C ALA A 130 15.64 -15.92 -8.13
N ALA A 131 15.44 -15.54 -6.86
CA ALA A 131 16.51 -15.34 -5.88
C ALA A 131 17.02 -16.66 -5.29
N GLY A 132 16.15 -17.64 -5.28
CA GLY A 132 16.45 -18.96 -4.70
C GLY A 132 17.04 -19.90 -5.69
#